data_b37676143d4f09f987e7a59bc78e820f
#
_entry.id   b37676143d4f09f987e7a59bc78e820f
#
_cell.length_a   1.000
_cell.length_b   1.000
_cell.length_c   1.000
_cell.angle_alpha   90.00
_cell.angle_beta   90.00
_cell.angle_gamma   90.00
#
_symmetry.space_group_name_H-M   'P 1'
#
loop_
_entity.id
_entity.type
_entity.pdbx_description
1 polymer ?
#
loop_
_entity_poly.entity_id
_entity_poly.type
_entity_poly.pdbx_seq_one_letter_code
_entity_poly.pdbx_strand_id
1 'polypeptide(L)'
;MKQFTSFVKKEFYHILRDTRTILILLVMPIVQIILFGFAITTEVKNTPMAILDLSKDATTRQITEQLAVSDYFTLICELHSLEDIEKAFQKGDVKLVIVFSEGFQENLIHTGDAAIQIIADATDPNQANIFVNYASNIINQWRMDNGQLTTNEGNNYQLSIINCQLKMLYNPQMKGAYNFVPGVMGLVLLLICAMMTSVSIVREKELGTMEVLLVSPIKPFYIILAKITPYFTLSIINLTTILLLSVFVLDVPVAGNLFLLILLSLLFILVGLSIGLFVSNIVKTQVAAVLISVVVMMMPAMLLSGMIFPIESMPKILQWISVIPPNRWYVEGVIKIMIMGVDVNYVVTEFAILSGMAIVLLTVSLKKFNIRINN
;
A
#
# COMPACT_ATOMS: atom_id res chain seq x y z
N MET A 1 22.11 15.98 -33.11
CA MET A 1 22.41 14.93 -32.15
C MET A 1 23.56 15.24 -31.19
N LYS A 2 24.74 15.70 -31.67
CA LYS A 2 25.88 16.02 -30.78
C LYS A 2 25.58 17.05 -29.68
N GLN A 3 24.79 18.09 -29.97
CA GLN A 3 24.41 19.13 -29.01
C GLN A 3 23.51 18.57 -27.89
N PHE A 4 22.52 17.74 -28.23
CA PHE A 4 21.64 17.08 -27.25
C PHE A 4 22.44 16.19 -26.29
N THR A 5 23.32 15.35 -26.83
CA THR A 5 24.16 14.46 -26.03
C THR A 5 25.09 15.23 -25.07
N SER A 6 25.68 16.35 -25.56
CA SER A 6 26.51 17.22 -24.71
C SER A 6 25.69 17.86 -23.57
N PHE A 7 24.44 18.24 -23.87
CA PHE A 7 23.57 18.84 -22.87
C PHE A 7 23.11 17.79 -21.81
N VAL A 8 22.74 16.61 -22.26
CA VAL A 8 22.45 15.47 -21.34
C VAL A 8 23.66 15.17 -20.45
N LYS A 9 24.86 15.10 -21.04
CA LYS A 9 26.10 14.86 -20.29
C LYS A 9 26.36 15.96 -19.23
N LYS A 10 26.13 17.23 -19.59
CA LYS A 10 26.23 18.37 -18.65
C LYS A 10 25.25 18.19 -17.48
N GLU A 11 24.00 17.83 -17.74
CA GLU A 11 22.98 17.64 -16.69
C GLU A 11 23.32 16.46 -15.77
N PHE A 12 23.83 15.35 -16.31
CA PHE A 12 24.36 14.25 -15.50
C PHE A 12 25.49 14.68 -14.58
N TYR A 13 26.49 15.42 -15.09
CA TYR A 13 27.57 15.93 -14.26
C TYR A 13 27.09 16.90 -13.19
N HIS A 14 26.10 17.72 -13.51
CA HIS A 14 25.54 18.67 -12.56
C HIS A 14 24.89 17.93 -11.36
N ILE A 15 24.13 16.87 -11.63
CA ILE A 15 23.50 16.06 -10.60
C ILE A 15 24.54 15.24 -9.84
N LEU A 16 25.45 14.56 -10.54
CA LEU A 16 26.49 13.72 -9.90
C LEU A 16 27.45 14.51 -9.01
N ARG A 17 27.61 15.82 -9.24
CA ARG A 17 28.43 16.69 -8.42
C ARG A 17 27.70 17.17 -7.15
N ASP A 18 26.38 17.12 -7.14
CA ASP A 18 25.57 17.44 -5.97
C ASP A 18 25.32 16.17 -5.12
N THR A 19 26.36 15.80 -4.37
CA THR A 19 26.38 14.58 -3.53
C THR A 19 25.25 14.57 -2.51
N ARG A 20 24.83 15.74 -2.02
CA ARG A 20 23.73 15.85 -1.02
C ARG A 20 22.40 15.45 -1.65
N THR A 21 22.13 15.97 -2.84
CA THR A 21 20.89 15.64 -3.56
C THR A 21 20.85 14.17 -3.95
N ILE A 22 21.97 13.58 -4.42
CA ILE A 22 22.01 12.14 -4.76
C ILE A 22 21.80 11.28 -3.50
N LEU A 23 22.46 11.63 -2.40
CA LEU A 23 22.32 10.86 -1.16
C LEU A 23 20.87 10.85 -0.68
N ILE A 24 20.20 12.00 -0.67
CA ILE A 24 18.77 12.08 -0.33
C ILE A 24 17.93 11.25 -1.31
N LEU A 25 18.19 11.35 -2.61
CA LEU A 25 17.42 10.66 -3.65
C LEU A 25 17.52 9.13 -3.57
N LEU A 26 18.67 8.61 -3.20
CA LEU A 26 18.89 7.15 -3.12
C LEU A 26 18.61 6.58 -1.74
N VAL A 27 18.93 7.31 -0.67
CA VAL A 27 18.78 6.80 0.70
C VAL A 27 17.34 6.94 1.20
N MET A 28 16.65 8.06 0.87
CA MET A 28 15.27 8.26 1.33
C MET A 28 14.30 7.14 0.91
N PRO A 29 14.30 6.66 -0.34
CA PRO A 29 13.47 5.51 -0.74
C PRO A 29 13.75 4.25 0.08
N ILE A 30 15.02 3.98 0.35
CA ILE A 30 15.45 2.82 1.16
C ILE A 30 14.87 2.94 2.56
N VAL A 31 15.09 4.09 3.20
CA VAL A 31 14.58 4.35 4.57
C VAL A 31 13.05 4.26 4.60
N GLN A 32 12.37 4.85 3.62
CA GLN A 32 10.91 4.83 3.56
C GLN A 32 10.37 3.41 3.40
N ILE A 33 10.92 2.59 2.50
CA ILE A 33 10.46 1.22 2.30
C ILE A 33 10.72 0.37 3.53
N ILE A 34 11.89 0.49 4.14
CA ILE A 34 12.22 -0.22 5.38
C ILE A 34 11.26 0.22 6.50
N LEU A 35 11.09 1.53 6.68
CA LEU A 35 10.24 2.08 7.73
C LEU A 35 8.77 1.65 7.52
N PHE A 36 8.20 1.86 6.35
CA PHE A 36 6.82 1.49 6.08
C PHE A 36 6.62 -0.03 5.98
N GLY A 37 7.61 -0.78 5.50
CA GLY A 37 7.55 -2.23 5.41
C GLY A 37 7.56 -2.94 6.78
N PHE A 38 8.30 -2.39 7.75
CA PHE A 38 8.39 -2.96 9.10
C PHE A 38 7.50 -2.24 10.13
N ALA A 39 7.31 -0.93 10.02
CA ALA A 39 6.55 -0.17 11.02
C ALA A 39 5.03 -0.37 10.90
N ILE A 40 4.54 -0.66 9.69
CA ILE A 40 3.12 -0.95 9.46
C ILE A 40 2.97 -2.48 9.35
N THR A 41 3.38 -3.21 10.38
CA THR A 41 3.07 -4.62 10.49
C THR A 41 1.60 -4.75 10.87
N THR A 42 0.79 -5.22 9.94
CA THR A 42 -0.56 -5.73 10.22
C THR A 42 -0.51 -7.20 10.67
N GLU A 43 0.69 -7.71 10.95
CA GLU A 43 0.85 -9.04 11.51
C GLU A 43 0.32 -9.05 12.94
N VAL A 44 -0.71 -9.84 13.15
CA VAL A 44 -1.20 -10.16 14.50
C VAL A 44 -0.20 -11.14 15.11
N LYS A 45 0.55 -10.69 16.11
CA LYS A 45 1.45 -11.54 16.90
C LYS A 45 1.27 -11.19 18.37
N ASN A 46 1.09 -12.22 19.19
CA ASN A 46 0.98 -12.06 20.64
C ASN A 46 -0.05 -11.01 21.08
N THR A 47 -1.18 -10.91 20.35
CA THR A 47 -2.24 -9.96 20.72
C THR A 47 -2.85 -10.33 22.05
N PRO A 48 -2.88 -9.42 23.02
CA PRO A 48 -3.44 -9.70 24.34
C PRO A 48 -4.95 -9.95 24.24
N MET A 49 -5.36 -11.14 24.64
CA MET A 49 -6.73 -11.64 24.59
C MET A 49 -7.21 -12.00 25.99
N ALA A 50 -8.49 -11.76 26.26
CA ALA A 50 -9.18 -12.31 27.43
C ALA A 50 -10.38 -13.18 27.01
N ILE A 51 -10.79 -14.04 27.90
CA ILE A 51 -11.93 -14.95 27.68
C ILE A 51 -12.93 -14.79 28.82
N LEU A 52 -14.20 -14.67 28.44
CA LEU A 52 -15.32 -14.80 29.32
C LEU A 52 -16.06 -16.10 28.99
N ASP A 53 -15.79 -17.14 29.76
CA ASP A 53 -16.43 -18.44 29.58
C ASP A 53 -17.57 -18.63 30.62
N LEU A 54 -18.81 -18.50 30.11
CA LEU A 54 -20.02 -18.70 30.95
C LEU A 54 -20.45 -20.16 31.03
N SER A 55 -19.92 -21.03 30.14
CA SER A 55 -20.27 -22.45 30.08
C SER A 55 -19.30 -23.34 30.85
N LYS A 56 -18.01 -23.02 30.81
CA LYS A 56 -16.93 -23.75 31.50
C LYS A 56 -16.88 -25.26 31.17
N ASP A 57 -17.23 -25.59 29.93
CA ASP A 57 -17.26 -26.97 29.44
C ASP A 57 -15.97 -27.41 28.75
N ALA A 58 -15.90 -28.68 28.32
CA ALA A 58 -14.71 -29.21 27.66
C ALA A 58 -14.49 -28.59 26.30
N THR A 59 -15.55 -28.22 25.57
CA THR A 59 -15.53 -27.65 24.24
C THR A 59 -14.98 -26.23 24.28
N THR A 60 -15.46 -25.39 25.19
CA THR A 60 -14.97 -24.00 25.33
C THR A 60 -13.49 -23.98 25.71
N ARG A 61 -13.07 -24.94 26.59
CA ARG A 61 -11.65 -25.07 26.95
C ARG A 61 -10.78 -25.45 25.77
N GLN A 62 -11.21 -26.39 24.92
CA GLN A 62 -10.44 -26.75 23.69
C GLN A 62 -10.30 -25.60 22.73
N ILE A 63 -11.36 -24.83 22.47
CA ILE A 63 -11.31 -23.64 21.63
C ILE A 63 -10.36 -22.60 22.21
N THR A 64 -10.43 -22.39 23.52
CA THR A 64 -9.53 -21.47 24.23
C THR A 64 -8.08 -21.88 24.10
N GLU A 65 -7.77 -23.17 24.29
CA GLU A 65 -6.40 -23.69 24.15
C GLU A 65 -5.90 -23.53 22.73
N GLN A 66 -6.73 -23.78 21.71
CA GLN A 66 -6.33 -23.61 20.32
C GLN A 66 -6.04 -22.14 19.96
N LEU A 67 -6.83 -21.20 20.50
CA LEU A 67 -6.57 -19.78 20.36
C LEU A 67 -5.28 -19.36 21.07
N ALA A 68 -5.04 -19.85 22.28
CA ALA A 68 -3.87 -19.52 23.09
C ALA A 68 -2.56 -20.15 22.58
N VAL A 69 -2.62 -21.32 21.93
CA VAL A 69 -1.46 -21.99 21.30
C VAL A 69 -1.10 -21.33 19.96
N SER A 70 -2.03 -20.57 19.36
CA SER A 70 -1.73 -19.84 18.12
C SER A 70 -0.70 -18.74 18.38
N ASP A 71 0.20 -18.50 17.41
CA ASP A 71 1.16 -17.40 17.48
C ASP A 71 0.49 -16.00 17.42
N TYR A 72 -0.83 -15.97 17.22
CA TYR A 72 -1.58 -14.73 17.01
C TYR A 72 -2.05 -14.10 18.32
N PHE A 73 -2.44 -14.92 19.31
CA PHE A 73 -3.07 -14.44 20.52
C PHE A 73 -2.34 -14.92 21.77
N THR A 74 -2.28 -14.06 22.78
CA THR A 74 -1.78 -14.41 24.11
C THR A 74 -2.91 -14.23 25.11
N LEU A 75 -3.32 -15.31 25.77
CA LEU A 75 -4.33 -15.26 26.84
C LEU A 75 -3.73 -14.57 28.06
N ILE A 76 -4.26 -13.40 28.41
CA ILE A 76 -3.79 -12.62 29.57
C ILE A 76 -4.59 -12.96 30.80
N CYS A 77 -5.91 -13.06 30.71
CA CYS A 77 -6.80 -13.33 31.86
C CYS A 77 -8.13 -13.95 31.42
N GLU A 78 -8.74 -14.62 32.35
CA GLU A 78 -10.15 -15.04 32.27
C GLU A 78 -11.01 -14.01 33.02
N LEU A 79 -12.09 -13.57 32.39
CA LEU A 79 -13.05 -12.63 32.93
C LEU A 79 -14.20 -13.39 33.59
N HIS A 80 -14.83 -12.77 34.58
CA HIS A 80 -15.92 -13.43 35.34
C HIS A 80 -17.27 -12.76 35.11
N SER A 81 -17.31 -11.55 34.60
CA SER A 81 -18.53 -10.81 34.30
C SER A 81 -18.44 -9.97 33.05
N LEU A 82 -19.60 -9.60 32.48
CA LEU A 82 -19.67 -8.69 31.36
C LEU A 82 -19.13 -7.28 31.69
N GLU A 83 -19.25 -6.84 32.94
CA GLU A 83 -18.72 -5.55 33.40
C GLU A 83 -17.19 -5.52 33.41
N ASP A 84 -16.54 -6.68 33.58
CA ASP A 84 -15.09 -6.76 33.57
C ASP A 84 -14.51 -6.58 32.18
N ILE A 85 -15.29 -6.83 31.12
CA ILE A 85 -14.89 -6.62 29.72
C ILE A 85 -14.57 -5.14 29.50
N GLU A 86 -15.47 -4.25 29.89
CA GLU A 86 -15.27 -2.81 29.70
C GLU A 86 -14.05 -2.30 30.48
N LYS A 87 -13.88 -2.78 31.73
CA LYS A 87 -12.71 -2.42 32.53
C LYS A 87 -11.39 -2.91 31.95
N ALA A 88 -11.38 -4.11 31.34
CA ALA A 88 -10.19 -4.67 30.71
C ALA A 88 -9.78 -3.86 29.47
N PHE A 89 -10.74 -3.42 28.65
CA PHE A 89 -10.47 -2.54 27.51
C PHE A 89 -10.03 -1.13 27.97
N GLN A 90 -10.67 -0.56 28.99
CA GLN A 90 -10.29 0.76 29.54
C GLN A 90 -8.87 0.80 30.09
N LYS A 91 -8.40 -0.30 30.70
CA LYS A 91 -7.01 -0.42 31.17
C LYS A 91 -6.01 -0.58 30.01
N GLY A 92 -6.48 -0.99 28.81
CA GLY A 92 -5.62 -1.29 27.68
C GLY A 92 -4.90 -2.62 27.75
N ASP A 93 -5.24 -3.47 28.74
CA ASP A 93 -4.58 -4.75 28.98
C ASP A 93 -4.94 -5.80 27.91
N VAL A 94 -6.10 -5.65 27.25
CA VAL A 94 -6.60 -6.58 26.23
C VAL A 94 -7.05 -5.84 24.99
N LYS A 95 -6.92 -6.52 23.84
CA LYS A 95 -7.35 -6.03 22.52
C LYS A 95 -8.49 -6.85 21.93
N LEU A 96 -8.71 -8.05 22.46
CA LEU A 96 -9.75 -8.97 22.01
C LEU A 96 -10.35 -9.69 23.22
N VAL A 97 -11.66 -9.82 23.23
CA VAL A 97 -12.39 -10.65 24.22
C VAL A 97 -13.29 -11.63 23.48
N ILE A 98 -13.21 -12.88 23.87
CA ILE A 98 -14.08 -13.94 23.37
C ILE A 98 -15.03 -14.36 24.47
N VAL A 99 -16.33 -14.33 24.18
CA VAL A 99 -17.39 -14.66 25.10
C VAL A 99 -18.08 -15.93 24.62
N PHE A 100 -18.10 -16.96 25.45
CA PHE A 100 -18.88 -18.18 25.25
C PHE A 100 -20.20 -18.09 26.00
N SER A 101 -21.31 -18.44 25.33
CA SER A 101 -22.64 -18.46 25.94
C SER A 101 -22.77 -19.60 26.96
N GLU A 102 -23.70 -19.46 27.90
CA GLU A 102 -24.04 -20.53 28.82
C GLU A 102 -24.54 -21.79 28.10
N GLY A 103 -24.13 -22.97 28.58
CA GLY A 103 -24.51 -24.25 28.00
C GLY A 103 -23.97 -24.45 26.56
N PHE A 104 -22.81 -23.89 26.23
CA PHE A 104 -22.25 -23.89 24.89
C PHE A 104 -22.16 -25.27 24.28
N GLN A 105 -21.59 -26.26 25.02
CA GLN A 105 -21.43 -27.62 24.51
C GLN A 105 -22.79 -28.32 24.35
N GLU A 106 -23.72 -28.13 25.28
CA GLU A 106 -25.05 -28.71 25.19
C GLU A 106 -25.83 -28.17 24.01
N ASN A 107 -25.82 -26.86 23.82
CA ASN A 107 -26.43 -26.21 22.65
C ASN A 107 -25.78 -26.64 21.33
N LEU A 108 -24.46 -26.77 21.28
CA LEU A 108 -23.75 -27.25 20.13
C LEU A 108 -24.14 -28.66 19.71
N ILE A 109 -24.33 -29.58 20.71
CA ILE A 109 -24.67 -30.98 20.44
C ILE A 109 -26.16 -31.15 20.10
N HIS A 110 -27.06 -30.47 20.85
CA HIS A 110 -28.51 -30.71 20.71
C HIS A 110 -29.18 -29.86 19.64
N THR A 111 -28.78 -28.60 19.50
CA THR A 111 -29.43 -27.66 18.55
C THR A 111 -28.53 -27.30 17.37
N GLY A 112 -27.21 -27.53 17.47
CA GLY A 112 -26.23 -27.04 16.49
C GLY A 112 -26.04 -25.53 16.52
N ASP A 113 -26.65 -24.82 17.46
CA ASP A 113 -26.68 -23.36 17.55
C ASP A 113 -26.04 -22.88 18.84
N ALA A 114 -24.69 -22.86 18.87
CA ALA A 114 -23.91 -22.33 19.97
C ALA A 114 -23.30 -20.99 19.60
N ALA A 115 -23.53 -19.98 20.44
CA ALA A 115 -23.10 -18.60 20.14
C ALA A 115 -21.72 -18.29 20.75
N ILE A 116 -20.84 -17.76 19.93
CA ILE A 116 -19.57 -17.14 20.34
C ILE A 116 -19.62 -15.67 19.96
N GLN A 117 -19.41 -14.79 20.93
CA GLN A 117 -19.30 -13.36 20.67
C GLN A 117 -17.82 -12.95 20.70
N ILE A 118 -17.37 -12.28 19.66
CA ILE A 118 -16.01 -11.74 19.55
C ILE A 118 -16.10 -10.21 19.68
N ILE A 119 -15.44 -9.66 20.69
CA ILE A 119 -15.43 -8.23 20.99
C ILE A 119 -13.99 -7.74 20.81
N ALA A 120 -13.77 -6.77 19.94
CA ALA A 120 -12.45 -6.20 19.68
C ALA A 120 -12.40 -4.71 20.01
N ASP A 121 -11.22 -4.25 20.43
CA ASP A 121 -10.92 -2.82 20.59
C ASP A 121 -10.88 -2.15 19.20
N ALA A 122 -11.93 -1.43 18.87
CA ALA A 122 -12.09 -0.74 17.57
C ALA A 122 -11.48 0.68 17.55
N THR A 123 -10.61 1.02 18.51
CA THR A 123 -9.84 2.28 18.48
C THR A 123 -9.00 2.36 17.19
N ASP A 124 -8.44 1.23 16.75
CA ASP A 124 -7.92 1.06 15.40
C ASP A 124 -8.79 0.05 14.62
N PRO A 125 -9.67 0.53 13.72
CA PRO A 125 -10.59 -0.34 12.99
C PRO A 125 -9.90 -1.37 12.10
N ASN A 126 -8.71 -1.07 11.59
CA ASN A 126 -7.96 -1.99 10.74
C ASN A 126 -7.45 -3.17 11.55
N GLN A 127 -6.86 -2.90 12.71
CA GLN A 127 -6.38 -3.95 13.62
C GLN A 127 -7.55 -4.77 14.17
N ALA A 128 -8.65 -4.13 14.59
CA ALA A 128 -9.83 -4.81 15.10
C ALA A 128 -10.39 -5.82 14.10
N ASN A 129 -10.54 -5.43 12.83
CA ASN A 129 -11.00 -6.34 11.77
C ASN A 129 -10.05 -7.52 11.58
N ILE A 130 -8.75 -7.29 11.67
CA ILE A 130 -7.75 -8.34 11.55
C ILE A 130 -7.88 -9.33 12.72
N PHE A 131 -7.96 -8.85 13.96
CA PHE A 131 -8.12 -9.70 15.16
C PHE A 131 -9.38 -10.56 15.07
N VAL A 132 -10.51 -9.96 14.71
CA VAL A 132 -11.79 -10.66 14.55
C VAL A 132 -11.69 -11.74 13.47
N ASN A 133 -11.07 -11.43 12.32
CA ASN A 133 -10.90 -12.40 11.24
C ASN A 133 -10.01 -13.58 11.63
N TYR A 134 -8.88 -13.34 12.33
CA TYR A 134 -8.01 -14.41 12.82
C TYR A 134 -8.71 -15.30 13.84
N ALA A 135 -9.37 -14.70 14.84
CA ALA A 135 -10.12 -15.44 15.85
C ALA A 135 -11.24 -16.28 15.22
N SER A 136 -12.00 -15.67 14.31
CA SER A 136 -13.08 -16.37 13.58
C SER A 136 -12.55 -17.55 12.75
N ASN A 137 -11.39 -17.38 12.12
CA ASN A 137 -10.76 -18.44 11.33
C ASN A 137 -10.33 -19.63 12.19
N ILE A 138 -9.70 -19.37 13.34
CA ILE A 138 -9.27 -20.42 14.28
C ILE A 138 -10.49 -21.17 14.82
N ILE A 139 -11.54 -20.45 15.22
CA ILE A 139 -12.79 -21.04 15.73
C ILE A 139 -13.48 -21.89 14.64
N ASN A 140 -13.52 -21.38 13.40
CA ASN A 140 -14.09 -22.13 12.27
C ASN A 140 -13.26 -23.38 11.93
N GLN A 141 -11.94 -23.29 12.00
CA GLN A 141 -11.07 -24.44 11.80
C GLN A 141 -11.28 -25.50 12.87
N TRP A 142 -11.35 -25.10 14.16
CA TRP A 142 -11.70 -26.01 15.25
C TRP A 142 -13.03 -26.73 14.98
N ARG A 143 -14.05 -26.00 14.53
CA ARG A 143 -15.36 -26.55 14.17
C ARG A 143 -15.28 -27.57 13.04
N MET A 144 -14.43 -27.37 12.03
CA MET A 144 -14.23 -28.31 10.94
C MET A 144 -13.53 -29.59 11.40
N ASP A 145 -12.51 -29.46 12.23
CA ASP A 145 -11.71 -30.59 12.72
C ASP A 145 -12.50 -31.47 13.70
N ASN A 146 -13.39 -30.89 14.49
CA ASN A 146 -14.16 -31.57 15.53
C ASN A 146 -15.63 -31.82 15.19
N GLY A 147 -16.16 -31.20 14.13
CA GLY A 147 -17.54 -31.37 13.69
C GLY A 147 -17.89 -32.78 13.21
N GLN A 148 -16.91 -33.66 12.96
CA GLN A 148 -17.10 -35.07 12.63
C GLN A 148 -17.33 -35.96 13.87
N LEU A 149 -17.07 -35.46 15.08
CA LEU A 149 -17.18 -36.26 16.31
C LEU A 149 -18.62 -36.42 16.80
N THR A 150 -19.57 -35.70 16.24
CA THR A 150 -20.99 -35.77 16.68
C THR A 150 -21.89 -36.72 15.88
N THR A 151 -21.31 -37.51 14.94
CA THR A 151 -22.10 -38.42 14.06
C THR A 151 -22.17 -39.88 14.52
N ASN A 152 -21.83 -40.22 15.78
CA ASN A 152 -21.76 -41.61 16.22
C ASN A 152 -22.92 -42.10 17.10
N GLU A 153 -24.13 -41.50 17.05
CA GLU A 153 -25.34 -42.17 17.54
C GLU A 153 -26.59 -41.75 16.75
N GLY A 154 -26.89 -42.53 15.73
CA GLY A 154 -28.24 -43.01 15.35
C GLY A 154 -29.38 -42.06 15.00
N ASN A 155 -29.24 -40.74 15.00
CA ASN A 155 -30.26 -39.82 14.53
C ASN A 155 -29.72 -38.91 13.41
N ASN A 156 -30.30 -39.06 12.22
CA ASN A 156 -30.07 -38.25 11.03
C ASN A 156 -30.54 -36.78 11.25
N TYR A 157 -29.94 -36.06 12.15
CA TYR A 157 -29.93 -34.62 12.07
C TYR A 157 -28.74 -34.26 11.17
N GLN A 158 -28.99 -34.05 9.89
CA GLN A 158 -28.09 -33.33 9.03
C GLN A 158 -27.94 -31.92 9.65
N LEU A 159 -26.99 -31.78 10.58
CA LEU A 159 -26.36 -30.52 10.83
C LEU A 159 -25.87 -30.05 9.45
N SER A 160 -26.51 -29.04 8.92
CA SER A 160 -26.04 -28.35 7.71
C SER A 160 -24.71 -27.69 8.08
N ILE A 161 -23.66 -28.52 8.11
CA ILE A 161 -22.29 -28.04 8.20
C ILE A 161 -22.06 -27.33 6.89
N ILE A 162 -22.30 -26.03 6.86
CA ILE A 162 -21.79 -25.17 5.82
C ILE A 162 -20.29 -25.27 5.99
N ASN A 163 -19.66 -26.12 5.20
CA ASN A 163 -18.22 -26.31 5.16
C ASN A 163 -17.62 -25.08 4.49
N CYS A 164 -17.60 -23.96 5.18
CA CYS A 164 -16.93 -22.74 4.77
C CYS A 164 -15.42 -22.93 4.89
N GLN A 165 -14.80 -23.57 3.89
CA GLN A 165 -13.37 -23.54 3.73
C GLN A 165 -12.94 -22.13 3.36
N LEU A 166 -12.53 -21.35 4.34
CA LEU A 166 -11.97 -20.02 4.10
C LEU A 166 -10.56 -20.21 3.53
N LYS A 167 -10.42 -20.05 2.21
CA LYS A 167 -9.14 -20.08 1.53
C LYS A 167 -8.70 -18.64 1.26
N MET A 168 -7.71 -18.16 1.99
CA MET A 168 -7.04 -16.88 1.70
C MET A 168 -6.19 -17.02 0.44
N LEU A 169 -6.58 -16.29 -0.62
CA LEU A 169 -5.83 -16.24 -1.87
C LEU A 169 -4.82 -15.08 -1.82
N TYR A 170 -3.69 -15.26 -2.50
CA TYR A 170 -2.64 -14.25 -2.74
C TYR A 170 -1.84 -13.79 -1.51
N ASN A 171 -2.38 -13.76 -0.31
CA ASN A 171 -1.69 -13.41 0.93
C ASN A 171 -2.16 -14.29 2.09
N PRO A 172 -1.86 -15.60 2.09
CA PRO A 172 -2.32 -16.53 3.13
C PRO A 172 -1.84 -16.17 4.53
N GLN A 173 -0.67 -15.52 4.62
CA GLN A 173 -0.06 -15.11 5.89
C GLN A 173 -0.56 -13.71 6.36
N MET A 174 -1.45 -13.07 5.60
CA MET A 174 -1.98 -11.73 5.88
C MET A 174 -0.89 -10.69 6.20
N LYS A 175 0.30 -10.82 5.57
CA LYS A 175 1.41 -9.87 5.75
C LYS A 175 1.00 -8.48 5.26
N GLY A 176 1.12 -7.47 6.11
CA GLY A 176 0.84 -6.08 5.76
C GLY A 176 1.72 -5.54 4.63
N ALA A 177 2.96 -6.03 4.53
CA ALA A 177 3.90 -5.66 3.48
C ALA A 177 3.34 -5.87 2.06
N TYR A 178 2.49 -6.87 1.84
CA TYR A 178 1.86 -7.14 0.53
C TYR A 178 0.96 -6.00 0.04
N ASN A 179 0.35 -5.27 0.96
CA ASN A 179 -0.49 -4.12 0.63
C ASN A 179 0.29 -2.80 0.65
N PHE A 180 1.18 -2.63 1.64
CA PHE A 180 1.89 -1.36 1.82
C PHE A 180 3.06 -1.16 0.85
N VAL A 181 3.79 -2.23 0.47
CA VAL A 181 4.94 -2.11 -0.43
C VAL A 181 4.55 -1.52 -1.79
N PRO A 182 3.51 -2.01 -2.50
CA PRO A 182 3.05 -1.39 -3.75
C PRO A 182 2.67 0.08 -3.60
N GLY A 183 1.98 0.42 -2.49
CA GLY A 183 1.58 1.79 -2.18
C GLY A 183 2.76 2.74 -1.96
N VAL A 184 3.71 2.33 -1.11
CA VAL A 184 4.92 3.11 -0.81
C VAL A 184 5.80 3.25 -2.05
N MET A 185 5.94 2.18 -2.84
CA MET A 185 6.69 2.17 -4.10
C MET A 185 6.15 3.24 -5.06
N GLY A 186 4.82 3.32 -5.23
CA GLY A 186 4.19 4.34 -6.05
C GLY A 186 4.38 5.75 -5.47
N LEU A 187 4.16 5.92 -4.18
CA LEU A 187 4.30 7.21 -3.51
C LEU A 187 5.72 7.76 -3.61
N VAL A 188 6.73 6.94 -3.36
CA VAL A 188 8.14 7.32 -3.41
C VAL A 188 8.58 7.68 -4.83
N LEU A 189 8.23 6.85 -5.82
CA LEU A 189 8.56 7.12 -7.22
C LEU A 189 7.90 8.40 -7.71
N LEU A 190 6.61 8.59 -7.42
CA LEU A 190 5.88 9.79 -7.83
C LEU A 190 6.50 11.06 -7.23
N LEU A 191 6.76 11.04 -5.93
CA LEU A 191 7.30 12.18 -5.20
C LEU A 191 8.68 12.57 -5.72
N ILE A 192 9.58 11.60 -5.86
CA ILE A 192 10.94 11.85 -6.36
C ILE A 192 10.91 12.38 -7.78
N CYS A 193 10.17 11.73 -8.68
CA CYS A 193 10.07 12.15 -10.08
C CYS A 193 9.50 13.56 -10.20
N ALA A 194 8.38 13.85 -9.53
CA ALA A 194 7.73 15.15 -9.63
C ALA A 194 8.54 16.27 -8.95
N MET A 195 9.06 16.02 -7.74
CA MET A 195 9.83 17.00 -6.98
C MET A 195 11.13 17.36 -7.69
N MET A 196 11.92 16.37 -8.08
CA MET A 196 13.23 16.63 -8.68
C MET A 196 13.14 17.29 -10.04
N THR A 197 12.20 16.87 -10.88
CA THR A 197 11.99 17.51 -12.17
C THR A 197 11.53 18.96 -11.99
N SER A 198 10.59 19.22 -11.07
CA SER A 198 10.10 20.58 -10.83
C SER A 198 11.19 21.48 -10.26
N VAL A 199 11.92 21.03 -9.24
CA VAL A 199 13.00 21.80 -8.60
C VAL A 199 14.12 22.12 -9.58
N SER A 200 14.56 21.14 -10.40
CA SER A 200 15.62 21.35 -11.39
C SER A 200 15.29 22.43 -12.40
N ILE A 201 14.06 22.45 -12.89
CA ILE A 201 13.64 23.44 -13.90
C ILE A 201 13.42 24.81 -13.25
N VAL A 202 12.81 24.82 -12.06
CA VAL A 202 12.54 26.08 -11.32
C VAL A 202 13.83 26.72 -10.84
N ARG A 203 14.84 25.95 -10.46
CA ARG A 203 16.17 26.46 -10.09
C ARG A 203 16.80 27.32 -11.20
N GLU A 204 16.71 26.88 -12.46
CA GLU A 204 17.23 27.68 -13.57
C GLU A 204 16.40 28.94 -13.85
N LYS A 205 15.09 28.87 -13.61
CA LYS A 205 14.24 30.07 -13.69
C LYS A 205 14.59 31.07 -12.60
N GLU A 206 14.81 30.60 -11.38
CA GLU A 206 15.14 31.43 -10.21
C GLU A 206 16.52 32.09 -10.34
N LEU A 207 17.48 31.36 -10.95
CA LEU A 207 18.85 31.88 -11.20
C LEU A 207 18.97 32.72 -12.49
N GLY A 208 17.87 32.86 -13.27
CA GLY A 208 17.90 33.59 -14.54
C GLY A 208 18.63 32.85 -15.68
N THR A 209 19.19 31.67 -15.44
CA THR A 209 19.94 30.89 -16.44
C THR A 209 19.06 30.30 -17.53
N MET A 210 17.74 30.22 -17.28
CA MET A 210 16.77 29.73 -18.23
C MET A 210 16.72 30.61 -19.49
N GLU A 211 16.84 31.94 -19.35
CA GLU A 211 16.84 32.87 -20.49
C GLU A 211 18.05 32.64 -21.42
N VAL A 212 19.20 32.39 -20.82
CA VAL A 212 20.43 32.07 -21.59
C VAL A 212 20.27 30.77 -22.37
N LEU A 213 19.59 29.77 -21.79
CA LEU A 213 19.32 28.51 -22.49
C LEU A 213 18.33 28.67 -23.64
N LEU A 214 17.37 29.58 -23.52
CA LEU A 214 16.37 29.86 -24.56
C LEU A 214 16.91 30.62 -25.75
N VAL A 215 17.95 31.43 -25.58
CA VAL A 215 18.65 32.12 -26.66
C VAL A 215 19.56 31.16 -27.45
N SER A 216 19.85 29.98 -26.92
CA SER A 216 20.67 28.99 -27.63
C SER A 216 19.91 28.40 -28.83
N PRO A 217 20.62 27.97 -29.89
CA PRO A 217 20.00 27.44 -31.12
C PRO A 217 19.38 26.06 -30.95
N ILE A 218 19.12 25.64 -29.70
CA ILE A 218 18.54 24.34 -29.36
C ILE A 218 17.03 24.49 -29.20
N LYS A 219 16.25 23.63 -29.87
CA LYS A 219 14.78 23.64 -29.68
C LYS A 219 14.40 23.37 -28.23
N PRO A 220 13.45 24.11 -27.66
CA PRO A 220 13.02 23.98 -26.24
C PRO A 220 12.67 22.54 -25.82
N PHE A 221 12.11 21.77 -26.73
CA PHE A 221 11.82 20.35 -26.53
C PHE A 221 13.06 19.54 -26.15
N TYR A 222 14.19 19.75 -26.80
CA TYR A 222 15.43 19.03 -26.49
C TYR A 222 16.03 19.47 -25.16
N ILE A 223 15.83 20.71 -24.74
CA ILE A 223 16.26 21.20 -23.42
C ILE A 223 15.49 20.45 -22.33
N ILE A 224 14.17 20.37 -22.45
CA ILE A 224 13.31 19.65 -21.50
C ILE A 224 13.68 18.16 -21.46
N LEU A 225 13.81 17.53 -22.62
CA LEU A 225 14.15 16.12 -22.71
C LEU A 225 15.51 15.81 -22.06
N ALA A 226 16.50 16.67 -22.30
CA ALA A 226 17.82 16.52 -21.71
C ALA A 226 17.82 16.66 -20.19
N LYS A 227 16.93 17.50 -19.63
CA LYS A 227 16.75 17.64 -18.19
C LYS A 227 16.03 16.46 -17.54
N ILE A 228 15.04 15.91 -18.23
CA ILE A 228 14.28 14.75 -17.73
C ILE A 228 15.14 13.48 -17.74
N THR A 229 16.02 13.32 -18.72
CA THR A 229 16.80 12.07 -18.91
C THR A 229 17.58 11.62 -17.69
N PRO A 230 18.35 12.45 -16.97
CA PRO A 230 19.07 12.01 -15.78
C PRO A 230 18.13 11.59 -14.63
N TYR A 231 17.01 12.29 -14.43
CA TYR A 231 16.04 11.95 -13.40
C TYR A 231 15.30 10.66 -13.72
N PHE A 232 15.02 10.41 -15.00
CA PHE A 232 14.50 9.13 -15.47
C PHE A 232 15.47 7.98 -15.15
N THR A 233 16.76 8.17 -15.42
CA THR A 233 17.79 7.16 -15.09
C THR A 233 17.91 6.92 -13.59
N LEU A 234 17.92 7.97 -12.78
CA LEU A 234 17.93 7.84 -11.30
C LEU A 234 16.68 7.16 -10.78
N SER A 235 15.52 7.43 -11.38
CA SER A 235 14.28 6.76 -10.99
C SER A 235 14.27 5.27 -11.32
N ILE A 236 14.95 4.86 -12.42
CA ILE A 236 15.16 3.43 -12.70
C ILE A 236 16.05 2.78 -11.64
N ILE A 237 17.11 3.46 -11.20
CA ILE A 237 17.96 2.95 -10.10
C ILE A 237 17.15 2.80 -8.82
N ASN A 238 16.34 3.81 -8.47
CA ASN A 238 15.44 3.75 -7.32
C ASN A 238 14.44 2.60 -7.44
N LEU A 239 13.79 2.44 -8.59
CA LEU A 239 12.87 1.33 -8.87
C LEU A 239 13.56 -0.01 -8.63
N THR A 240 14.75 -0.20 -9.17
CA THR A 240 15.53 -1.44 -8.99
C THR A 240 15.84 -1.68 -7.52
N THR A 241 16.29 -0.66 -6.80
CA THR A 241 16.59 -0.74 -5.36
C THR A 241 15.34 -1.09 -4.56
N ILE A 242 14.20 -0.46 -4.86
CA ILE A 242 12.91 -0.72 -4.22
C ILE A 242 12.47 -2.17 -4.43
N LEU A 243 12.54 -2.65 -5.68
CA LEU A 243 12.18 -4.04 -6.01
C LEU A 243 13.08 -5.05 -5.31
N LEU A 244 14.39 -4.81 -5.26
CA LEU A 244 15.31 -5.67 -4.54
C LEU A 244 15.00 -5.72 -3.03
N LEU A 245 14.74 -4.58 -2.41
CA LEU A 245 14.36 -4.51 -1.00
C LEU A 245 13.02 -5.21 -0.73
N SER A 246 12.05 -5.01 -1.61
CA SER A 246 10.73 -5.63 -1.48
C SER A 246 10.82 -7.16 -1.49
N VAL A 247 11.63 -7.73 -2.39
CA VAL A 247 11.76 -9.19 -2.52
C VAL A 247 12.67 -9.78 -1.46
N PHE A 248 13.87 -9.20 -1.23
CA PHE A 248 14.90 -9.83 -0.38
C PHE A 248 14.83 -9.43 1.09
N VAL A 249 14.21 -8.31 1.43
CA VAL A 249 14.15 -7.81 2.82
C VAL A 249 12.74 -7.95 3.40
N LEU A 250 11.71 -7.70 2.59
CA LEU A 250 10.32 -7.72 3.04
C LEU A 250 9.56 -8.99 2.64
N ASP A 251 10.22 -9.93 1.96
CA ASP A 251 9.63 -11.20 1.49
C ASP A 251 8.32 -11.02 0.68
N VAL A 252 8.21 -9.92 -0.06
CA VAL A 252 7.07 -9.68 -0.94
C VAL A 252 7.37 -10.32 -2.31
N PRO A 253 6.66 -11.38 -2.71
CA PRO A 253 6.95 -12.11 -3.94
C PRO A 253 6.58 -11.28 -5.17
N VAL A 254 7.28 -11.53 -6.28
CA VAL A 254 6.85 -11.12 -7.61
C VAL A 254 6.22 -12.35 -8.27
N ALA A 255 4.91 -12.54 -8.06
CA ALA A 255 4.19 -13.71 -8.56
C ALA A 255 3.98 -13.68 -10.08
N GLY A 256 3.88 -12.49 -10.67
CA GLY A 256 3.64 -12.29 -12.09
C GLY A 256 4.90 -11.97 -12.91
N ASN A 257 4.67 -11.44 -14.11
CA ASN A 257 5.75 -11.15 -15.06
C ASN A 257 6.52 -9.89 -14.66
N LEU A 258 7.80 -10.05 -14.27
CA LEU A 258 8.69 -8.96 -13.90
C LEU A 258 8.85 -7.91 -15.01
N PHE A 259 8.87 -8.32 -16.28
CA PHE A 259 8.98 -7.38 -17.41
C PHE A 259 7.77 -6.44 -17.47
N LEU A 260 6.57 -6.99 -17.25
CA LEU A 260 5.33 -6.22 -17.21
C LEU A 260 5.34 -5.20 -16.05
N LEU A 261 5.82 -5.63 -14.87
CA LEU A 261 5.97 -4.77 -13.69
C LEU A 261 6.94 -3.60 -13.96
N ILE A 262 8.09 -3.88 -14.57
CA ILE A 262 9.07 -2.86 -14.95
C ILE A 262 8.46 -1.90 -15.97
N LEU A 263 7.76 -2.39 -16.98
CA LEU A 263 7.14 -1.56 -18.01
C LEU A 263 6.09 -0.61 -17.43
N LEU A 264 5.22 -1.12 -16.53
CA LEU A 264 4.24 -0.31 -15.80
C LEU A 264 4.93 0.78 -14.97
N SER A 265 6.00 0.41 -14.28
CA SER A 265 6.76 1.34 -13.43
C SER A 265 7.49 2.41 -14.25
N LEU A 266 8.05 2.06 -15.40
CA LEU A 266 8.66 3.04 -16.32
C LEU A 266 7.63 4.04 -16.86
N LEU A 267 6.44 3.55 -17.20
CA LEU A 267 5.33 4.42 -17.62
C LEU A 267 4.91 5.36 -16.48
N PHE A 268 4.82 4.85 -15.26
CA PHE A 268 4.49 5.64 -14.08
C PHE A 268 5.57 6.70 -13.77
N ILE A 269 6.86 6.35 -13.90
CA ILE A 269 7.97 7.30 -13.80
C ILE A 269 7.81 8.43 -14.83
N LEU A 270 7.43 8.14 -16.06
CA LEU A 270 7.15 9.16 -17.08
C LEU A 270 6.01 10.09 -16.69
N VAL A 271 4.93 9.54 -16.08
CA VAL A 271 3.84 10.35 -15.52
C VAL A 271 4.36 11.28 -14.43
N GLY A 272 5.14 10.76 -13.48
CA GLY A 272 5.71 11.55 -12.37
C GLY A 272 6.61 12.70 -12.86
N LEU A 273 7.50 12.42 -13.82
CA LEU A 273 8.35 13.43 -14.45
C LEU A 273 7.53 14.49 -15.20
N SER A 274 6.44 14.08 -15.85
CA SER A 274 5.51 14.98 -16.56
C SER A 274 4.75 15.89 -15.60
N ILE A 275 4.37 15.39 -14.42
CA ILE A 275 3.78 16.18 -13.34
C ILE A 275 4.81 17.20 -12.83
N GLY A 276 6.05 16.78 -12.60
CA GLY A 276 7.12 17.70 -12.19
C GLY A 276 7.34 18.83 -13.20
N LEU A 277 7.30 18.52 -14.50
CA LEU A 277 7.34 19.50 -15.56
C LEU A 277 6.13 20.44 -15.52
N PHE A 278 4.93 19.92 -15.29
CA PHE A 278 3.71 20.72 -15.15
C PHE A 278 3.79 21.66 -13.96
N VAL A 279 4.21 21.18 -12.79
CA VAL A 279 4.42 21.98 -11.57
C VAL A 279 5.43 23.10 -11.83
N SER A 280 6.54 22.78 -12.50
CA SER A 280 7.58 23.78 -12.83
C SER A 280 7.06 24.96 -13.69
N ASN A 281 5.98 24.74 -14.46
CA ASN A 281 5.35 25.81 -15.24
C ASN A 281 4.50 26.77 -14.43
N ILE A 282 4.05 26.33 -13.25
CA ILE A 282 3.15 27.12 -12.39
C ILE A 282 3.95 27.95 -11.35
N VAL A 283 5.01 27.36 -10.80
CA VAL A 283 5.79 27.93 -9.70
C VAL A 283 7.01 28.73 -10.20
N LYS A 284 7.45 29.69 -9.34
CA LYS A 284 8.61 30.56 -9.63
C LYS A 284 9.80 30.28 -8.73
N THR A 285 9.63 29.65 -7.57
CA THR A 285 10.68 29.41 -6.58
C THR A 285 10.84 27.91 -6.29
N GLN A 286 12.07 27.49 -5.96
CA GLN A 286 12.37 26.09 -5.60
C GLN A 286 11.56 25.64 -4.38
N VAL A 287 11.41 26.50 -3.39
CA VAL A 287 10.64 26.20 -2.18
C VAL A 287 9.17 25.92 -2.52
N ALA A 288 8.55 26.74 -3.39
CA ALA A 288 7.19 26.49 -3.84
C ALA A 288 7.07 25.18 -4.65
N ALA A 289 8.08 24.85 -5.46
CA ALA A 289 8.12 23.59 -6.21
C ALA A 289 8.14 22.38 -5.26
N VAL A 290 8.95 22.40 -4.22
CA VAL A 290 9.00 21.36 -3.20
C VAL A 290 7.67 21.25 -2.46
N LEU A 291 7.15 22.37 -1.93
CA LEU A 291 5.90 22.38 -1.16
C LEU A 291 4.71 21.83 -1.97
N ILE A 292 4.56 22.26 -3.23
CA ILE A 292 3.48 21.77 -4.08
C ILE A 292 3.67 20.28 -4.40
N SER A 293 4.89 19.86 -4.72
CA SER A 293 5.15 18.44 -4.99
C SER A 293 4.87 17.56 -3.78
N VAL A 294 5.27 17.99 -2.58
CA VAL A 294 5.04 17.22 -1.35
C VAL A 294 3.57 17.27 -0.94
N VAL A 295 2.98 18.46 -0.76
CA VAL A 295 1.63 18.58 -0.19
C VAL A 295 0.55 18.16 -1.19
N VAL A 296 0.62 18.68 -2.43
CA VAL A 296 -0.44 18.47 -3.44
C VAL A 296 -0.36 17.09 -4.07
N MET A 297 0.83 16.48 -4.16
CA MET A 297 0.97 15.15 -4.74
C MET A 297 0.96 14.03 -3.71
N MET A 298 1.64 14.20 -2.56
CA MET A 298 1.77 13.15 -1.56
C MET A 298 0.46 12.88 -0.82
N MET A 299 -0.28 13.93 -0.38
CA MET A 299 -1.52 13.70 0.37
C MET A 299 -2.58 12.93 -0.43
N PRO A 300 -2.95 13.34 -1.68
CA PRO A 300 -3.89 12.56 -2.47
C PRO A 300 -3.34 11.18 -2.84
N ALA A 301 -2.03 11.06 -3.14
CA ALA A 301 -1.42 9.78 -3.47
C ALA A 301 -1.48 8.80 -2.28
N MET A 302 -1.34 9.27 -1.06
CA MET A 302 -1.40 8.45 0.15
C MET A 302 -2.84 8.05 0.51
N LEU A 303 -3.76 9.01 0.49
CA LEU A 303 -5.13 8.79 0.95
C LEU A 303 -6.05 8.14 -0.10
N LEU A 304 -5.86 8.47 -1.39
CA LEU A 304 -6.78 8.08 -2.47
C LEU A 304 -6.22 6.96 -3.37
N SER A 305 -5.10 6.32 -3.01
CA SER A 305 -4.51 5.24 -3.79
C SER A 305 -5.02 3.84 -3.44
N GLY A 306 -5.79 3.71 -2.37
CA GLY A 306 -6.18 2.40 -1.82
C GLY A 306 -5.14 1.77 -0.89
N MET A 307 -4.00 2.45 -0.63
CA MET A 307 -2.93 1.94 0.22
C MET A 307 -3.33 1.87 1.70
N ILE A 308 -3.96 2.93 2.23
CA ILE A 308 -4.37 3.01 3.63
C ILE A 308 -5.82 2.58 3.79
N PHE A 309 -6.69 3.13 2.96
CA PHE A 309 -8.13 2.84 3.00
C PHE A 309 -8.54 2.19 1.68
N PRO A 310 -9.23 1.04 1.70
CA PRO A 310 -9.81 0.45 0.49
C PRO A 310 -10.74 1.45 -0.21
N ILE A 311 -10.60 1.58 -1.52
CA ILE A 311 -11.36 2.58 -2.29
C ILE A 311 -12.86 2.30 -2.22
N GLU A 312 -13.24 1.04 -2.17
CA GLU A 312 -14.62 0.56 -2.09
C GLU A 312 -15.32 1.03 -0.79
N SER A 313 -14.55 1.21 0.29
CA SER A 313 -15.07 1.68 1.59
C SER A 313 -15.26 3.20 1.66
N MET A 314 -14.75 3.95 0.68
CA MET A 314 -14.87 5.40 0.64
C MET A 314 -16.25 5.86 0.18
N PRO A 315 -16.74 7.06 0.62
CA PRO A 315 -17.92 7.70 0.04
C PRO A 315 -17.77 7.89 -1.47
N LYS A 316 -18.87 7.78 -2.22
CA LYS A 316 -18.86 7.84 -3.71
C LYS A 316 -18.14 9.06 -4.28
N ILE A 317 -18.23 10.20 -3.62
CA ILE A 317 -17.54 11.44 -4.02
C ILE A 317 -16.02 11.25 -3.99
N LEU A 318 -15.48 10.65 -2.94
CA LEU A 318 -14.04 10.36 -2.81
C LEU A 318 -13.59 9.29 -3.82
N GLN A 319 -14.43 8.29 -4.11
CA GLN A 319 -14.14 7.30 -5.15
C GLN A 319 -13.98 7.97 -6.54
N TRP A 320 -14.77 8.99 -6.85
CA TRP A 320 -14.64 9.72 -8.11
C TRP A 320 -13.37 10.59 -8.14
N ILE A 321 -13.07 11.27 -7.04
CA ILE A 321 -11.85 12.07 -6.94
C ILE A 321 -10.59 11.18 -6.99
N SER A 322 -10.66 9.96 -6.46
CA SER A 322 -9.54 9.01 -6.45
C SER A 322 -9.10 8.54 -7.84
N VAL A 323 -9.89 8.79 -8.89
CA VAL A 323 -9.53 8.52 -10.29
C VAL A 323 -8.42 9.46 -10.80
N ILE A 324 -8.32 10.67 -10.22
CA ILE A 324 -7.40 11.72 -10.68
C ILE A 324 -5.93 11.42 -10.35
N PRO A 325 -5.55 10.99 -9.11
CA PRO A 325 -4.17 10.70 -8.79
C PRO A 325 -3.64 9.48 -9.57
N PRO A 326 -2.51 9.59 -10.27
CA PRO A 326 -1.94 8.47 -11.03
C PRO A 326 -1.49 7.31 -10.12
N ASN A 327 -1.19 7.61 -8.85
CA ASN A 327 -0.73 6.62 -7.88
C ASN A 327 -1.75 5.49 -7.64
N ARG A 328 -3.05 5.78 -7.71
CA ARG A 328 -4.11 4.77 -7.63
C ARG A 328 -3.91 3.67 -8.68
N TRP A 329 -3.82 4.06 -9.93
CA TRP A 329 -3.72 3.14 -11.06
C TRP A 329 -2.40 2.36 -11.05
N TYR A 330 -1.35 3.00 -10.58
CA TYR A 330 -0.06 2.32 -10.42
C TYR A 330 -0.10 1.28 -9.32
N VAL A 331 -0.61 1.62 -8.14
CA VAL A 331 -0.72 0.70 -6.99
C VAL A 331 -1.60 -0.50 -7.33
N GLU A 332 -2.76 -0.26 -7.96
CA GLU A 332 -3.65 -1.32 -8.42
C GLU A 332 -2.96 -2.25 -9.43
N GLY A 333 -2.26 -1.68 -10.42
CA GLY A 333 -1.50 -2.46 -11.40
C GLY A 333 -0.35 -3.25 -10.78
N VAL A 334 0.38 -2.68 -9.83
CA VAL A 334 1.45 -3.38 -9.11
C VAL A 334 0.90 -4.53 -8.28
N ILE A 335 -0.20 -4.34 -7.54
CA ILE A 335 -0.86 -5.40 -6.76
C ILE A 335 -1.29 -6.54 -7.70
N LYS A 336 -1.94 -6.22 -8.81
CA LYS A 336 -2.37 -7.21 -9.81
C LYS A 336 -1.19 -8.03 -10.36
N ILE A 337 -0.09 -7.37 -10.73
CA ILE A 337 1.07 -8.04 -11.32
C ILE A 337 1.90 -8.73 -10.23
N MET A 338 2.31 -8.01 -9.18
CA MET A 338 3.29 -8.45 -8.20
C MET A 338 2.70 -9.48 -7.22
N ILE A 339 1.47 -9.26 -6.77
CA ILE A 339 0.85 -10.09 -5.73
C ILE A 339 -0.08 -11.15 -6.32
N MET A 340 -0.98 -10.74 -7.23
CA MET A 340 -1.96 -11.66 -7.83
C MET A 340 -1.39 -12.48 -8.99
N GLY A 341 -0.27 -12.04 -9.60
CA GLY A 341 0.37 -12.77 -10.69
C GLY A 341 -0.45 -12.83 -11.98
N VAL A 342 -1.26 -11.79 -12.26
CA VAL A 342 -2.16 -11.80 -13.42
C VAL A 342 -1.43 -11.50 -14.74
N ASP A 343 -2.03 -11.92 -15.84
CA ASP A 343 -1.56 -11.67 -17.20
C ASP A 343 -1.84 -10.23 -17.67
N VAL A 344 -1.21 -9.84 -18.78
CA VAL A 344 -1.31 -8.52 -19.42
C VAL A 344 -2.76 -8.05 -19.61
N ASN A 345 -3.66 -8.97 -19.98
CA ASN A 345 -5.06 -8.64 -20.29
C ASN A 345 -5.82 -8.00 -19.12
N TYR A 346 -5.41 -8.29 -17.88
CA TYR A 346 -6.07 -7.78 -16.68
C TYR A 346 -5.53 -6.42 -16.20
N VAL A 347 -4.44 -5.94 -16.80
CA VAL A 347 -3.79 -4.66 -16.46
C VAL A 347 -3.78 -3.64 -17.61
N VAL A 348 -4.47 -3.95 -18.70
CA VAL A 348 -4.60 -3.06 -19.86
C VAL A 348 -5.22 -1.71 -19.49
N THR A 349 -6.17 -1.70 -18.56
CA THR A 349 -6.85 -0.48 -18.10
C THR A 349 -5.87 0.47 -17.44
N GLU A 350 -5.04 -0.02 -16.51
CA GLU A 350 -4.03 0.76 -15.79
C GLU A 350 -2.98 1.32 -16.75
N PHE A 351 -2.52 0.50 -17.70
CA PHE A 351 -1.61 0.95 -18.75
C PHE A 351 -2.24 2.03 -19.63
N ALA A 352 -3.47 1.86 -20.05
CA ALA A 352 -4.16 2.83 -20.90
C ALA A 352 -4.35 4.19 -20.20
N ILE A 353 -4.77 4.15 -18.92
CA ILE A 353 -5.00 5.37 -18.14
C ILE A 353 -3.68 6.08 -17.86
N LEU A 354 -2.64 5.38 -17.41
CA LEU A 354 -1.33 5.98 -17.16
C LEU A 354 -0.70 6.52 -18.45
N SER A 355 -0.86 5.83 -19.59
CA SER A 355 -0.41 6.33 -20.91
C SER A 355 -1.16 7.59 -21.31
N GLY A 356 -2.47 7.60 -21.14
CA GLY A 356 -3.28 8.79 -21.40
C GLY A 356 -2.87 9.98 -20.52
N MET A 357 -2.65 9.76 -19.22
CA MET A 357 -2.16 10.78 -18.31
C MET A 357 -0.77 11.30 -18.72
N ALA A 358 0.17 10.43 -19.09
CA ALA A 358 1.49 10.84 -19.55
C ALA A 358 1.41 11.72 -20.78
N ILE A 359 0.64 11.31 -21.80
CA ILE A 359 0.49 12.06 -23.06
C ILE A 359 -0.15 13.43 -22.80
N VAL A 360 -1.24 13.49 -22.02
CA VAL A 360 -1.93 14.75 -21.71
C VAL A 360 -1.01 15.70 -20.95
N LEU A 361 -0.37 15.23 -19.88
CA LEU A 361 0.51 16.05 -19.05
C LEU A 361 1.73 16.56 -19.83
N LEU A 362 2.37 15.71 -20.62
CA LEU A 362 3.49 16.12 -21.47
C LEU A 362 3.05 17.15 -22.50
N THR A 363 1.93 16.93 -23.18
CA THR A 363 1.44 17.86 -24.21
C THR A 363 1.09 19.22 -23.63
N VAL A 364 0.37 19.25 -22.51
CA VAL A 364 0.01 20.49 -21.82
C VAL A 364 1.25 21.23 -21.32
N SER A 365 2.20 20.50 -20.72
CA SER A 365 3.42 21.09 -20.20
C SER A 365 4.31 21.68 -21.30
N LEU A 366 4.45 20.98 -22.42
CA LEU A 366 5.22 21.46 -23.56
C LEU A 366 4.59 22.67 -24.23
N LYS A 367 3.26 22.69 -24.42
CA LYS A 367 2.56 23.86 -24.97
C LYS A 367 2.73 25.10 -24.08
N LYS A 368 2.57 24.93 -22.77
CA LYS A 368 2.67 26.05 -21.83
C LYS A 368 4.11 26.58 -21.72
N PHE A 369 5.10 25.72 -21.89
CA PHE A 369 6.50 26.11 -21.93
C PHE A 369 6.82 26.97 -23.18
N ASN A 370 6.32 26.59 -24.37
CA ASN A 370 6.51 27.32 -25.61
C ASN A 370 5.85 28.70 -25.62
N ILE A 371 4.65 28.85 -25.04
CA ILE A 371 3.94 30.15 -24.98
C ILE A 371 4.73 31.17 -24.16
N ARG A 372 5.46 30.74 -23.15
CA ARG A 372 6.25 31.63 -22.27
C ARG A 372 7.55 32.12 -22.91
N ILE A 373 7.97 31.52 -24.03
CA ILE A 373 9.13 31.95 -24.83
C ILE A 373 8.73 33.05 -25.81
N ASN A 374 7.46 33.04 -26.23
CA ASN A 374 6.95 33.99 -27.23
C ASN A 374 6.35 35.28 -26.63
N ASN A 375 6.27 35.39 -25.31
CA ASN A 375 5.91 36.58 -24.53
C ASN A 375 7.11 37.08 -23.73
#